data_275d7ab88a726146ee2a46ea21284802
#
_entry.id   275d7ab88a726146ee2a46ea21284802
#
_cell.length_a   1.000
_cell.length_b   1.000
_cell.length_c   1.000
_cell.angle_alpha   90.00
_cell.angle_beta   90.00
_cell.angle_gamma   90.00
#
_symmetry.space_group_name_H-M   'P 1'
#
loop_
_entity.id
_entity.type
_entity.pdbx_description
1 polymer ?
#
loop_
_entity_poly.entity_id
_entity_poly.type
_entity_poly.pdbx_seq_one_letter_code
_entity_poly.pdbx_strand_id
1 'polypeptide(L)'
;MRYQSMKRLALSLGLVACGTSAVAQQPAEISYSASLDTVKYQFGPAEPVAHMKPGDILRTNTLDCFGNAIRKPGDTLSMVRGDNPLTGPFFIDGAEPGDTLAVKIIELQVDGDTGVGALVPGFGGISSSKYTPVLNADLPERIWLYDIDHASNTATFKAHDSPFKTRIPLHPFLGCIGVAPADHEARSSIVPAEFGGNMDSSEASAGNTVYFPVNTRGALLYVGDGHAAMGDGEIAGTAIEVPLRVRVQVSLIKHQKIEWPRFENDHTIMTVGAYRPLEDATRIAFTELVKWIHEDYGLSALDAYELLSQVGRVHLSEMVDPNYVVVASVEKKFLPPRTK
;
A
#
# COMPACT_ATOMS: atom_id res chain seq x y z
N MET A 1 -51.48 66.35 42.88
CA MET A 1 -51.41 65.01 42.28
C MET A 1 -49.98 64.70 41.93
N ARG A 2 -49.33 63.82 42.71
CA ARG A 2 -47.92 63.41 42.48
C ARG A 2 -47.88 62.06 41.77
N TYR A 3 -47.27 62.01 40.59
CA TYR A 3 -46.97 60.76 39.89
C TYR A 3 -45.66 60.19 40.43
N GLN A 4 -45.70 58.93 40.91
CA GLN A 4 -44.51 58.18 41.30
C GLN A 4 -44.03 57.35 40.06
N SER A 5 -42.77 57.54 39.75
CA SER A 5 -42.06 56.82 38.70
C SER A 5 -41.52 55.49 39.27
N MET A 6 -42.01 54.36 38.75
CA MET A 6 -41.43 53.03 39.03
C MET A 6 -40.23 52.75 38.11
N LYS A 7 -39.06 52.65 38.71
CA LYS A 7 -37.86 52.18 38.04
C LYS A 7 -37.91 50.63 37.94
N ARG A 8 -37.93 50.10 36.72
CA ARG A 8 -37.72 48.63 36.43
C ARG A 8 -36.26 48.31 36.44
N LEU A 9 -35.86 47.40 37.35
CA LEU A 9 -34.51 46.80 37.42
C LEU A 9 -34.47 45.69 36.43
N ALA A 10 -33.62 45.79 35.37
CA ALA A 10 -33.36 44.72 34.41
C ALA A 10 -32.20 43.86 34.93
N LEU A 11 -32.49 42.63 35.27
CA LEU A 11 -31.49 41.64 35.65
C LEU A 11 -30.94 40.96 34.36
N SER A 12 -29.72 41.31 33.98
CA SER A 12 -29.02 40.63 32.87
C SER A 12 -28.36 39.34 33.36
N LEU A 13 -28.93 38.18 32.98
CA LEU A 13 -28.27 36.88 33.16
C LEU A 13 -27.15 36.76 32.11
N GLY A 14 -25.92 36.84 32.53
CA GLY A 14 -24.77 36.51 31.68
C GLY A 14 -24.64 34.99 31.54
N LEU A 15 -24.89 34.43 30.34
CA LEU A 15 -24.56 33.07 30.01
C LEU A 15 -23.02 32.95 29.83
N VAL A 16 -22.37 32.32 30.80
CA VAL A 16 -20.96 31.89 30.64
C VAL A 16 -20.94 30.60 29.79
N ALA A 17 -20.65 30.72 28.52
CA ALA A 17 -20.39 29.59 27.67
C ALA A 17 -19.00 29.00 28.05
N CYS A 18 -18.98 27.93 28.82
CA CYS A 18 -17.78 27.09 28.96
C CYS A 18 -17.46 26.40 27.62
N GLY A 19 -16.63 27.04 26.85
CA GLY A 19 -16.02 26.38 25.67
C GLY A 19 -15.03 25.31 26.15
N THR A 20 -15.43 24.05 26.08
CA THR A 20 -14.50 22.94 26.22
C THR A 20 -13.62 22.92 24.97
N SER A 21 -12.42 23.48 25.05
CA SER A 21 -11.38 23.27 24.05
C SER A 21 -11.03 21.77 24.04
N ALA A 22 -11.46 21.07 23.02
CA ALA A 22 -10.97 19.71 22.78
C ALA A 22 -9.45 19.81 22.57
N VAL A 23 -8.68 19.39 23.55
CA VAL A 23 -7.24 19.21 23.42
C VAL A 23 -7.08 18.11 22.36
N ALA A 24 -6.55 18.44 21.20
CA ALA A 24 -6.20 17.43 20.19
C ALA A 24 -5.24 16.43 20.84
N GLN A 25 -5.70 15.20 21.00
CA GLN A 25 -4.88 14.13 21.56
C GLN A 25 -3.69 13.94 20.63
N GLN A 26 -2.48 13.96 21.18
CA GLN A 26 -1.26 13.67 20.40
C GLN A 26 -1.38 12.25 19.82
N PRO A 27 -0.93 12.03 18.56
CA PRO A 27 -0.89 10.71 17.97
C PRO A 27 -0.16 9.71 18.86
N ALA A 28 -0.78 8.56 19.14
CA ALA A 28 -0.09 7.48 19.85
C ALA A 28 0.81 6.71 18.85
N GLU A 29 1.94 6.21 19.33
CA GLU A 29 2.78 5.29 18.55
C GLU A 29 2.52 3.87 19.05
N ILE A 30 1.95 3.03 18.19
CA ILE A 30 1.64 1.63 18.44
C ILE A 30 2.80 0.81 17.90
N SER A 31 3.40 -0.03 18.73
CA SER A 31 4.51 -0.91 18.31
C SER A 31 4.06 -2.36 18.28
N TYR A 32 4.35 -3.05 17.20
CA TYR A 32 4.11 -4.49 17.03
C TYR A 32 5.27 -5.10 16.24
N SER A 33 5.73 -6.28 16.66
CA SER A 33 6.78 -7.03 15.96
C SER A 33 6.25 -8.37 15.49
N ALA A 34 6.27 -8.58 14.17
CA ALA A 34 5.88 -9.82 13.55
C ALA A 34 7.04 -10.83 13.51
N SER A 35 6.70 -12.10 13.56
CA SER A 35 7.56 -13.25 13.35
C SER A 35 6.86 -14.29 12.49
N LEU A 36 7.57 -15.31 12.01
CA LEU A 36 6.98 -16.42 11.25
C LEU A 36 5.80 -17.12 11.95
N ASP A 37 5.72 -17.04 13.27
CA ASP A 37 4.64 -17.67 14.04
C ASP A 37 3.41 -16.78 14.19
N THR A 38 3.52 -15.49 13.87
CA THR A 38 2.44 -14.50 14.04
C THR A 38 1.89 -13.96 12.73
N VAL A 39 2.60 -14.11 11.62
CA VAL A 39 2.18 -13.65 10.29
C VAL A 39 0.96 -14.39 9.75
N LYS A 40 0.29 -13.79 8.78
CA LYS A 40 -0.82 -14.36 8.02
C LYS A 40 -0.39 -14.54 6.56
N TYR A 41 -1.11 -15.40 5.83
CA TYR A 41 -0.88 -15.66 4.39
C TYR A 41 -2.12 -15.36 3.57
N GLN A 42 -3.01 -14.53 4.14
CA GLN A 42 -4.22 -14.07 3.46
C GLN A 42 -4.68 -12.73 4.02
N PHE A 43 -5.23 -11.91 3.15
CA PHE A 43 -6.05 -10.76 3.51
C PHE A 43 -7.45 -11.26 3.82
N GLY A 44 -8.00 -10.90 4.98
CA GLY A 44 -9.34 -11.36 5.38
C GLY A 44 -9.62 -11.12 6.85
N PRO A 45 -10.78 -11.58 7.33
CA PRO A 45 -11.12 -11.49 8.74
C PRO A 45 -10.16 -12.34 9.58
N ALA A 46 -9.56 -11.72 10.59
CA ALA A 46 -8.76 -12.39 11.62
C ALA A 46 -8.78 -11.54 12.90
N GLU A 47 -8.43 -12.16 14.02
CA GLU A 47 -8.25 -11.43 15.28
C GLU A 47 -7.16 -10.36 15.12
N PRO A 48 -7.47 -9.10 15.43
CA PRO A 48 -6.51 -8.02 15.33
C PRO A 48 -5.34 -8.19 16.29
N VAL A 49 -4.13 -7.89 15.79
CA VAL A 49 -2.92 -7.90 16.64
C VAL A 49 -2.79 -6.62 17.45
N ALA A 50 -3.44 -5.53 17.01
CA ALA A 50 -3.54 -4.28 17.76
C ALA A 50 -4.72 -3.44 17.24
N HIS A 51 -5.17 -2.48 18.06
CA HIS A 51 -6.14 -1.46 17.73
C HIS A 51 -5.45 -0.12 17.56
N MET A 52 -5.88 0.67 16.57
CA MET A 52 -5.36 1.98 16.25
C MET A 52 -6.49 2.98 16.07
N LYS A 53 -6.32 4.19 16.55
CA LYS A 53 -7.23 5.31 16.28
C LYS A 53 -6.77 6.07 15.03
N PRO A 54 -7.66 6.72 14.30
CA PRO A 54 -7.26 7.68 13.27
C PRO A 54 -6.32 8.73 13.85
N GLY A 55 -5.18 8.93 13.20
CA GLY A 55 -4.06 9.75 13.65
C GLY A 55 -2.90 8.98 14.27
N ASP A 56 -3.11 7.77 14.77
CA ASP A 56 -2.04 6.97 15.38
C ASP A 56 -0.98 6.55 14.36
N ILE A 57 0.23 6.34 14.86
CA ILE A 57 1.38 5.88 14.10
C ILE A 57 1.65 4.41 14.47
N LEU A 58 1.76 3.57 13.46
CA LEU A 58 2.22 2.20 13.61
C LEU A 58 3.73 2.13 13.36
N ARG A 59 4.46 1.52 14.29
CA ARG A 59 5.83 1.04 14.10
C ARG A 59 5.82 -0.48 14.09
N THR A 60 6.20 -1.08 12.97
CA THR A 60 6.22 -2.54 12.83
C THR A 60 7.35 -2.99 11.91
N ASN A 61 7.38 -4.28 11.61
CA ASN A 61 8.28 -4.86 10.62
C ASN A 61 7.50 -5.76 9.66
N THR A 62 8.08 -5.99 8.48
CA THR A 62 7.69 -7.07 7.59
C THR A 62 8.78 -8.13 7.55
N LEU A 63 8.42 -9.33 7.13
CA LEU A 63 9.34 -10.31 6.57
C LEU A 63 9.37 -10.08 5.05
N ASP A 64 10.37 -10.65 4.36
CA ASP A 64 10.35 -10.72 2.89
C ASP A 64 9.35 -11.78 2.39
N CYS A 65 9.13 -11.87 1.08
CA CYS A 65 8.19 -12.82 0.48
C CYS A 65 8.46 -14.28 0.89
N PHE A 66 9.72 -14.63 1.17
CA PHE A 66 10.13 -15.97 1.59
C PHE A 66 10.11 -16.19 3.11
N GLY A 67 9.56 -15.25 3.88
CA GLY A 67 9.53 -15.34 5.35
C GLY A 67 10.92 -15.29 5.98
N ASN A 68 11.87 -14.61 5.36
CA ASN A 68 13.29 -14.54 5.75
C ASN A 68 14.02 -15.91 5.75
N ALA A 69 13.52 -16.90 5.02
CA ALA A 69 14.10 -18.24 5.01
C ALA A 69 15.42 -18.34 4.21
N ILE A 70 15.62 -17.44 3.26
CA ILE A 70 16.78 -17.47 2.34
C ILE A 70 17.70 -16.30 2.69
N ARG A 71 18.90 -16.58 3.24
CA ARG A 71 19.82 -15.54 3.74
C ARG A 71 21.28 -15.77 3.41
N LYS A 72 21.66 -16.98 3.02
CA LYS A 72 23.05 -17.37 2.78
C LYS A 72 23.17 -18.37 1.62
N PRO A 73 24.34 -18.50 1.02
CA PRO A 73 24.60 -19.52 0.00
C PRO A 73 24.22 -20.93 0.49
N GLY A 74 23.47 -21.66 -0.34
CA GLY A 74 22.98 -23.00 -0.05
C GLY A 74 21.58 -23.06 0.54
N ASP A 75 20.96 -21.93 0.91
CA ASP A 75 19.53 -21.88 1.22
C ASP A 75 18.74 -22.08 -0.09
N THR A 76 17.54 -22.70 0.02
CA THR A 76 16.71 -23.09 -1.13
C THR A 76 15.24 -22.74 -0.90
N LEU A 77 14.44 -22.68 -1.96
CA LEU A 77 13.00 -22.43 -1.86
C LEU A 77 12.26 -23.48 -1.01
N SER A 78 12.79 -24.69 -0.88
CA SER A 78 12.19 -25.73 -0.03
C SER A 78 12.16 -25.38 1.46
N MET A 79 12.89 -24.36 1.90
CA MET A 79 12.90 -23.85 3.29
C MET A 79 11.75 -22.87 3.55
N VAL A 80 11.09 -22.37 2.50
CA VAL A 80 10.01 -21.38 2.62
C VAL A 80 8.74 -22.06 3.13
N ARG A 81 8.13 -21.48 4.16
CA ARG A 81 6.90 -22.05 4.75
C ARG A 81 5.62 -21.63 4.03
N GLY A 82 5.66 -20.51 3.33
CA GLY A 82 4.54 -19.94 2.59
C GLY A 82 4.94 -18.60 2.00
N ASP A 83 4.24 -18.17 0.95
CA ASP A 83 4.58 -16.99 0.18
C ASP A 83 3.92 -15.73 0.76
N ASN A 84 4.65 -14.62 0.76
CA ASN A 84 4.21 -13.28 1.14
C ASN A 84 3.56 -13.22 2.53
N PRO A 85 4.32 -13.47 3.61
CA PRO A 85 3.80 -13.36 4.97
C PRO A 85 3.40 -11.94 5.32
N LEU A 86 2.19 -11.76 5.86
CA LEU A 86 1.60 -10.48 6.21
C LEU A 86 1.68 -10.23 7.71
N THR A 87 2.09 -9.03 8.09
CA THR A 87 2.00 -8.49 9.45
C THR A 87 0.64 -7.83 9.65
N GLY A 88 -0.07 -8.21 10.70
CA GLY A 88 -1.42 -7.73 11.00
C GLY A 88 -2.41 -8.86 11.30
N PRO A 89 -3.76 -8.58 11.26
CA PRO A 89 -4.35 -7.29 10.93
C PRO A 89 -4.30 -6.28 12.08
N PHE A 90 -4.27 -5.00 11.69
CA PHE A 90 -4.46 -3.87 12.59
C PHE A 90 -5.88 -3.35 12.46
N PHE A 91 -6.63 -3.31 13.56
CA PHE A 91 -8.00 -2.80 13.58
C PHE A 91 -8.00 -1.26 13.72
N ILE A 92 -8.66 -0.57 12.81
CA ILE A 92 -8.78 0.89 12.84
C ILE A 92 -10.10 1.27 13.50
N ASP A 93 -10.02 1.85 14.68
CA ASP A 93 -11.18 2.26 15.47
C ASP A 93 -12.07 3.25 14.70
N GLY A 94 -13.35 2.93 14.61
CA GLY A 94 -14.33 3.75 13.93
C GLY A 94 -14.37 3.59 12.40
N ALA A 95 -13.54 2.74 11.79
CA ALA A 95 -13.63 2.44 10.37
C ALA A 95 -14.85 1.53 10.10
N GLU A 96 -15.72 1.97 9.17
CA GLU A 96 -16.93 1.26 8.77
C GLU A 96 -16.98 1.12 7.24
N PRO A 97 -17.66 0.11 6.70
CA PRO A 97 -17.86 -0.03 5.27
C PRO A 97 -18.40 1.25 4.62
N GLY A 98 -17.75 1.68 3.53
CA GLY A 98 -18.06 2.93 2.83
C GLY A 98 -17.22 4.14 3.25
N ASP A 99 -16.29 3.95 4.19
CA ASP A 99 -15.22 4.91 4.48
C ASP A 99 -14.02 4.66 3.57
N THR A 100 -13.04 5.56 3.60
CA THR A 100 -11.70 5.38 3.02
C THR A 100 -10.66 5.41 4.12
N LEU A 101 -9.81 4.38 4.18
CA LEU A 101 -8.62 4.35 5.03
C LEU A 101 -7.45 5.00 4.28
N ALA A 102 -6.83 6.02 4.86
CA ALA A 102 -5.60 6.62 4.36
C ALA A 102 -4.41 6.18 5.23
N VAL A 103 -3.38 5.63 4.60
CA VAL A 103 -2.15 5.15 5.23
C VAL A 103 -0.98 5.96 4.70
N LYS A 104 -0.50 6.92 5.47
CA LYS A 104 0.72 7.69 5.14
C LYS A 104 1.95 6.87 5.48
N ILE A 105 2.75 6.54 4.49
CA ILE A 105 4.02 5.86 4.68
C ILE A 105 5.06 6.90 5.09
N ILE A 106 5.46 6.87 6.36
CA ILE A 106 6.41 7.84 6.92
C ILE A 106 7.83 7.42 6.64
N GLU A 107 8.12 6.12 6.87
CA GLU A 107 9.48 5.60 6.77
C GLU A 107 9.45 4.10 6.48
N LEU A 108 10.32 3.68 5.57
CA LEU A 108 10.64 2.28 5.28
C LEU A 108 12.16 2.14 5.29
N GLN A 109 12.68 1.23 6.11
CA GLN A 109 14.10 0.94 6.19
C GLN A 109 14.34 -0.55 5.96
N VAL A 110 15.27 -0.87 5.07
CA VAL A 110 15.73 -2.26 4.89
C VAL A 110 16.34 -2.76 6.20
N ASP A 111 15.89 -3.93 6.67
CA ASP A 111 16.34 -4.55 7.91
C ASP A 111 17.24 -5.75 7.61
N GLY A 112 18.55 -5.54 7.71
CA GLY A 112 19.57 -6.52 7.40
C GLY A 112 20.42 -6.17 6.18
N ASP A 113 21.46 -6.98 5.95
CA ASP A 113 22.51 -6.72 4.98
C ASP A 113 22.41 -7.61 3.72
N THR A 114 21.32 -8.38 3.60
CA THR A 114 21.13 -9.32 2.50
C THR A 114 19.73 -9.21 1.91
N GLY A 115 19.64 -8.94 0.60
CA GLY A 115 18.43 -9.07 -0.20
C GLY A 115 18.44 -10.36 -1.01
N VAL A 116 17.27 -10.82 -1.43
CA VAL A 116 17.07 -12.06 -2.17
C VAL A 116 16.29 -11.79 -3.46
N GLY A 117 16.69 -12.40 -4.57
CA GLY A 117 15.87 -12.55 -5.77
C GLY A 117 15.89 -14.01 -6.19
N ALA A 118 14.80 -14.51 -6.74
CA ALA A 118 14.72 -15.90 -7.15
C ALA A 118 13.98 -16.09 -8.48
N LEU A 119 14.41 -17.09 -9.25
CA LEU A 119 13.55 -17.73 -10.24
C LEU A 119 12.84 -18.89 -9.55
N VAL A 120 11.52 -18.82 -9.51
CA VAL A 120 10.64 -19.87 -8.99
C VAL A 120 10.09 -20.66 -10.15
N PRO A 121 10.29 -21.97 -10.24
CA PRO A 121 9.79 -22.78 -11.35
C PRO A 121 8.29 -22.62 -11.60
N GLY A 122 7.91 -22.27 -12.82
CA GLY A 122 6.51 -22.03 -13.20
C GLY A 122 5.94 -20.68 -12.77
N PHE A 123 6.75 -19.76 -12.23
CA PHE A 123 6.37 -18.41 -11.86
C PHE A 123 7.27 -17.37 -12.56
N GLY A 124 6.70 -16.19 -12.91
CA GLY A 124 7.41 -15.12 -13.61
C GLY A 124 6.75 -14.73 -14.94
N GLY A 125 6.93 -13.47 -15.36
CA GLY A 125 6.22 -12.86 -16.48
C GLY A 125 6.55 -13.45 -17.85
N ILE A 126 7.73 -14.02 -18.03
CA ILE A 126 8.17 -14.68 -19.27
C ILE A 126 8.50 -16.16 -19.09
N SER A 127 8.26 -16.72 -17.92
CA SER A 127 8.32 -18.15 -17.68
C SER A 127 6.98 -18.80 -18.02
N SER A 128 6.96 -20.15 -18.20
CA SER A 128 5.70 -20.86 -18.29
C SER A 128 4.93 -20.72 -16.98
N SER A 129 3.63 -20.52 -17.06
CA SER A 129 2.74 -20.57 -15.91
C SER A 129 1.60 -21.55 -16.17
N LYS A 130 0.94 -22.01 -15.11
CA LYS A 130 -0.27 -22.83 -15.26
C LYS A 130 -1.44 -22.09 -15.94
N TYR A 131 -1.37 -20.77 -16.05
CA TYR A 131 -2.40 -19.95 -16.73
C TYR A 131 -2.09 -19.73 -18.21
N THR A 132 -0.80 -19.65 -18.56
CA THR A 132 -0.33 -19.51 -19.94
C THR A 132 0.77 -20.53 -20.20
N PRO A 133 0.41 -21.82 -20.35
CA PRO A 133 1.40 -22.87 -20.59
C PRO A 133 2.12 -22.63 -21.92
N VAL A 134 3.43 -22.82 -21.91
CA VAL A 134 4.27 -22.82 -23.11
C VAL A 134 4.81 -24.24 -23.37
N LEU A 135 5.29 -24.50 -24.57
CA LEU A 135 5.83 -25.81 -24.91
C LEU A 135 7.21 -26.10 -24.28
N ASN A 136 7.85 -25.07 -23.72
CA ASN A 136 9.15 -25.18 -23.07
C ASN A 136 9.01 -25.65 -21.61
N ALA A 137 10.05 -26.30 -21.11
CA ALA A 137 10.14 -26.62 -19.68
C ALA A 137 10.19 -25.35 -18.82
N ASP A 138 9.79 -25.50 -17.59
CA ASP A 138 9.91 -24.42 -16.59
C ASP A 138 11.37 -24.00 -16.42
N LEU A 139 11.59 -22.73 -16.11
CA LEU A 139 12.90 -22.23 -15.74
C LEU A 139 13.36 -22.90 -14.43
N PRO A 140 14.67 -23.21 -14.30
CA PRO A 140 15.17 -23.83 -13.09
C PRO A 140 15.07 -22.87 -11.89
N GLU A 141 14.97 -23.44 -10.67
CA GLU A 141 15.21 -22.67 -9.46
C GLU A 141 16.59 -22.03 -9.50
N ARG A 142 16.66 -20.73 -9.25
CA ARG A 142 17.93 -20.02 -9.11
C ARG A 142 17.76 -18.84 -8.15
N ILE A 143 18.68 -18.70 -7.21
CA ILE A 143 18.64 -17.68 -6.16
C ILE A 143 19.80 -16.71 -6.32
N TRP A 144 19.53 -15.41 -6.24
CA TRP A 144 20.54 -14.35 -6.14
C TRP A 144 20.50 -13.76 -4.75
N LEU A 145 21.65 -13.66 -4.11
CA LEU A 145 21.86 -12.91 -2.87
C LEU A 145 22.50 -11.57 -3.19
N TYR A 146 21.86 -10.51 -2.74
CA TYR A 146 22.30 -9.14 -2.93
C TYR A 146 22.93 -8.62 -1.64
N ASP A 147 24.17 -8.13 -1.72
CA ASP A 147 24.77 -7.41 -0.60
C ASP A 147 24.14 -6.02 -0.52
N ILE A 148 23.54 -5.68 0.61
CA ILE A 148 22.96 -4.37 0.88
C ILE A 148 24.03 -3.48 1.51
N ASP A 149 24.29 -2.35 0.89
CA ASP A 149 25.15 -1.30 1.41
C ASP A 149 24.31 -0.10 1.86
N HIS A 150 24.03 -0.04 3.16
CA HIS A 150 23.25 1.04 3.76
C HIS A 150 23.92 2.41 3.65
N ALA A 151 25.25 2.46 3.61
CA ALA A 151 25.98 3.72 3.53
C ALA A 151 25.87 4.37 2.14
N SER A 152 25.88 3.57 1.08
CA SER A 152 25.72 4.06 -0.30
C SER A 152 24.28 3.92 -0.80
N ASN A 153 23.35 3.38 0.00
CA ASN A 153 21.97 3.11 -0.36
C ASN A 153 21.84 2.30 -1.66
N THR A 154 22.60 1.19 -1.74
CA THR A 154 22.61 0.32 -2.93
C THR A 154 22.58 -1.16 -2.57
N ALA A 155 22.06 -1.99 -3.48
CA ALA A 155 22.22 -3.44 -3.49
C ALA A 155 23.18 -3.86 -4.61
N THR A 156 24.01 -4.87 -4.38
CA THR A 156 24.95 -5.37 -5.39
C THR A 156 24.37 -6.62 -6.07
N PHE A 157 24.03 -6.50 -7.35
CA PHE A 157 23.77 -7.64 -8.23
C PHE A 157 25.08 -8.31 -8.62
N LYS A 158 25.10 -9.64 -8.60
CA LYS A 158 26.23 -10.48 -9.05
C LYS A 158 25.70 -11.54 -10.02
N ALA A 159 26.17 -11.52 -11.28
CA ALA A 159 25.79 -12.54 -12.25
C ALA A 159 26.37 -13.90 -11.85
N HIS A 160 25.60 -14.98 -12.06
CA HIS A 160 26.06 -16.35 -11.79
C HIS A 160 27.07 -16.84 -12.83
N ASP A 161 26.80 -16.55 -14.10
CA ASP A 161 27.51 -17.19 -15.22
C ASP A 161 28.56 -16.23 -15.84
N SER A 162 28.89 -15.13 -15.16
CA SER A 162 29.92 -14.18 -15.60
C SER A 162 30.47 -13.38 -14.40
N PRO A 163 31.63 -12.71 -14.55
CA PRO A 163 32.18 -11.84 -13.50
C PRO A 163 31.42 -10.50 -13.36
N PHE A 164 30.36 -10.28 -14.10
CA PHE A 164 29.60 -9.02 -14.08
C PHE A 164 28.97 -8.76 -12.73
N LYS A 165 29.12 -7.53 -12.26
CA LYS A 165 28.49 -6.99 -11.06
C LYS A 165 28.02 -5.57 -11.33
N THR A 166 26.91 -5.18 -10.70
CA THR A 166 26.43 -3.80 -10.75
C THR A 166 25.78 -3.42 -9.44
N ARG A 167 25.72 -2.11 -9.15
CA ARG A 167 25.00 -1.56 -8.00
C ARG A 167 23.63 -1.06 -8.44
N ILE A 168 22.61 -1.44 -7.69
CA ILE A 168 21.23 -1.04 -7.88
C ILE A 168 20.86 -0.10 -6.74
N PRO A 169 20.44 1.16 -7.01
CA PRO A 169 19.96 2.06 -5.98
C PRO A 169 18.75 1.46 -5.23
N LEU A 170 18.72 1.64 -3.91
CA LEU A 170 17.58 1.20 -3.11
C LEU A 170 16.44 2.24 -3.19
N HIS A 171 15.25 1.72 -3.34
CA HIS A 171 13.97 2.43 -3.24
C HIS A 171 12.98 1.54 -2.48
N PRO A 172 13.07 1.47 -1.14
CA PRO A 172 12.27 0.53 -0.37
C PRO A 172 10.76 0.83 -0.46
N PHE A 173 9.97 -0.23 -0.66
CA PHE A 173 8.51 -0.15 -0.68
C PHE A 173 7.86 -1.44 -0.18
N LEU A 174 6.56 -1.39 0.10
CA LEU A 174 5.76 -2.54 0.50
C LEU A 174 5.14 -3.20 -0.75
N GLY A 175 5.50 -4.43 -1.05
CA GLY A 175 4.83 -5.23 -2.09
C GLY A 175 3.39 -5.50 -1.65
N CYS A 176 3.22 -6.06 -0.45
CA CYS A 176 1.92 -6.31 0.15
C CYS A 176 1.49 -5.17 1.08
N ILE A 177 0.41 -4.49 0.74
CA ILE A 177 -0.31 -3.57 1.62
C ILE A 177 -1.80 -3.57 1.25
N GLY A 178 -2.70 -3.75 2.21
CA GLY A 178 -4.13 -3.81 1.94
C GLY A 178 -4.98 -4.01 3.18
N VAL A 179 -6.29 -4.07 2.96
CA VAL A 179 -7.31 -4.25 3.98
C VAL A 179 -8.08 -5.56 3.76
N ALA A 180 -8.93 -5.96 4.71
CA ALA A 180 -9.78 -7.12 4.49
C ALA A 180 -10.77 -6.87 3.33
N PRO A 181 -10.96 -7.85 2.42
CA PRO A 181 -11.97 -7.80 1.37
C PRO A 181 -13.40 -7.67 1.91
N ALA A 182 -14.36 -7.39 1.00
CA ALA A 182 -15.77 -7.40 1.30
C ALA A 182 -16.31 -8.81 1.62
N ASP A 183 -17.54 -8.89 2.12
CA ASP A 183 -18.34 -10.12 2.25
C ASP A 183 -17.67 -11.23 3.09
N HIS A 184 -16.80 -10.87 4.02
CA HIS A 184 -16.00 -11.78 4.83
C HIS A 184 -15.12 -12.75 4.02
N GLU A 185 -14.79 -12.37 2.78
CA GLU A 185 -13.85 -13.14 1.98
C GLU A 185 -12.43 -13.13 2.57
N ALA A 186 -11.69 -14.19 2.25
CA ALA A 186 -10.25 -14.27 2.47
C ALA A 186 -9.55 -14.52 1.14
N ARG A 187 -8.57 -13.68 0.82
CA ARG A 187 -7.77 -13.77 -0.41
C ARG A 187 -6.32 -14.06 -0.06
N SER A 188 -5.69 -14.95 -0.80
CA SER A 188 -4.25 -15.24 -0.63
C SER A 188 -3.42 -13.96 -0.64
N SER A 189 -2.37 -13.92 0.15
CA SER A 189 -1.44 -12.79 0.23
C SER A 189 -0.83 -12.37 -1.10
N ILE A 190 -0.70 -13.29 -2.06
CA ILE A 190 -0.18 -13.02 -3.40
C ILE A 190 -1.23 -12.44 -4.38
N VAL A 191 -2.45 -12.15 -3.95
CA VAL A 191 -3.52 -11.65 -4.84
C VAL A 191 -3.69 -10.16 -4.68
N PRO A 192 -3.35 -9.33 -5.69
CA PRO A 192 -3.76 -7.93 -5.73
C PRO A 192 -5.20 -7.80 -6.24
N ALA A 193 -5.99 -6.90 -5.63
CA ALA A 193 -7.35 -6.60 -6.05
C ALA A 193 -7.83 -5.24 -5.50
N GLU A 194 -9.15 -5.02 -5.47
CA GLU A 194 -9.77 -3.78 -5.01
C GLU A 194 -9.47 -3.44 -3.53
N PHE A 195 -9.06 -4.40 -2.73
CA PHE A 195 -8.68 -4.20 -1.32
C PHE A 195 -7.19 -3.85 -1.13
N GLY A 196 -6.41 -3.70 -2.19
CA GLY A 196 -4.94 -3.65 -2.19
C GLY A 196 -4.36 -5.02 -2.45
N GLY A 197 -3.61 -5.57 -1.51
CA GLY A 197 -3.01 -6.91 -1.65
C GLY A 197 -1.55 -6.84 -2.07
N ASN A 198 -1.10 -7.80 -2.85
CA ASN A 198 0.24 -7.84 -3.44
C ASN A 198 0.28 -6.97 -4.70
N MET A 199 0.29 -5.67 -4.48
CA MET A 199 0.27 -4.74 -5.61
C MET A 199 1.64 -4.55 -6.26
N ASP A 200 2.71 -4.90 -5.56
CA ASP A 200 4.10 -4.73 -5.97
C ASP A 200 4.35 -3.37 -6.61
N SER A 201 3.76 -2.36 -5.96
CA SER A 201 3.75 -1.01 -6.48
C SER A 201 4.81 -0.16 -5.78
N SER A 202 5.79 0.31 -6.54
CA SER A 202 6.87 1.17 -6.02
C SER A 202 6.36 2.47 -5.39
N GLU A 203 5.11 2.84 -5.65
CA GLU A 203 4.39 3.93 -5.01
C GLU A 203 4.04 3.64 -3.54
N ALA A 204 4.04 2.38 -3.11
CA ALA A 204 3.90 2.02 -1.69
C ALA A 204 5.18 2.31 -0.88
N SER A 205 5.83 3.44 -1.16
CA SER A 205 7.11 3.91 -0.60
C SER A 205 6.94 5.12 0.33
N ALA A 206 7.99 5.41 1.10
CA ALA A 206 8.01 6.55 2.01
C ALA A 206 7.73 7.87 1.29
N GLY A 207 6.91 8.73 1.92
CA GLY A 207 6.47 9.99 1.35
C GLY A 207 5.09 9.93 0.68
N ASN A 208 4.63 8.76 0.26
CA ASN A 208 3.29 8.58 -0.31
C ASN A 208 2.23 8.29 0.77
N THR A 209 0.98 8.59 0.43
CA THR A 209 -0.21 8.12 1.14
C THR A 209 -0.93 7.12 0.25
N VAL A 210 -1.28 5.98 0.82
CA VAL A 210 -2.10 4.95 0.15
C VAL A 210 -3.51 5.04 0.70
N TYR A 211 -4.51 5.02 -0.17
CA TYR A 211 -5.93 5.01 0.20
C TYR A 211 -6.53 3.67 -0.15
N PHE A 212 -7.32 3.10 0.77
CA PHE A 212 -8.02 1.84 0.60
C PHE A 212 -9.52 2.01 0.83
N PRO A 213 -10.39 1.31 0.07
CA PRO A 213 -11.79 1.20 0.41
C PRO A 213 -11.93 0.42 1.73
N VAL A 214 -12.73 0.92 2.66
CA VAL A 214 -13.10 0.15 3.85
C VAL A 214 -14.29 -0.73 3.50
N ASN A 215 -14.08 -2.04 3.45
CA ASN A 215 -15.10 -3.03 3.13
C ASN A 215 -15.61 -3.79 4.36
N THR A 216 -14.82 -3.81 5.42
CA THR A 216 -15.09 -4.52 6.67
C THR A 216 -14.89 -3.58 7.85
N ARG A 217 -15.70 -3.72 8.92
CA ARG A 217 -15.53 -2.96 10.15
C ARG A 217 -14.11 -3.07 10.68
N GLY A 218 -13.50 -1.91 11.00
CA GLY A 218 -12.12 -1.83 11.42
C GLY A 218 -11.11 -1.89 10.28
N ALA A 219 -11.53 -1.93 9.01
CA ALA A 219 -10.71 -2.07 7.81
C ALA A 219 -9.81 -3.31 7.81
N LEU A 220 -9.17 -3.65 8.93
CA LEU A 220 -8.20 -4.73 9.10
C LEU A 220 -7.00 -4.56 8.17
N LEU A 221 -6.14 -3.60 8.51
CA LEU A 221 -4.95 -3.28 7.73
C LEU A 221 -3.86 -4.36 7.89
N TYR A 222 -3.27 -4.76 6.77
CA TYR A 222 -2.11 -5.65 6.69
C TYR A 222 -0.97 -4.97 5.93
N VAL A 223 0.26 -5.30 6.29
CA VAL A 223 1.48 -4.93 5.56
C VAL A 223 2.39 -6.16 5.47
N GLY A 224 3.17 -6.27 4.40
CA GLY A 224 4.07 -7.42 4.21
C GLY A 224 5.01 -7.21 3.05
N ASP A 225 5.81 -8.22 2.76
CA ASP A 225 6.53 -8.32 1.51
C ASP A 225 7.36 -7.07 1.21
N GLY A 226 8.50 -6.98 1.86
CA GLY A 226 9.37 -5.81 1.75
C GLY A 226 10.31 -5.90 0.56
N HIS A 227 10.29 -4.89 -0.30
CA HIS A 227 11.16 -4.78 -1.46
C HIS A 227 12.21 -3.69 -1.26
N ALA A 228 13.46 -3.96 -1.60
CA ALA A 228 14.54 -2.97 -1.60
C ALA A 228 14.64 -2.23 -2.94
N ALA A 229 14.34 -2.88 -4.04
CA ALA A 229 14.25 -2.32 -5.40
C ALA A 229 13.55 -3.32 -6.32
N MET A 230 12.83 -2.81 -7.31
CA MET A 230 12.15 -3.60 -8.34
C MET A 230 12.07 -2.81 -9.65
N GLY A 231 12.13 -3.49 -10.77
CA GLY A 231 11.82 -2.91 -12.09
C GLY A 231 10.36 -3.14 -12.45
N ASP A 232 9.83 -2.33 -13.37
CA ASP A 232 8.45 -2.45 -13.85
C ASP A 232 8.14 -3.89 -14.32
N GLY A 233 6.97 -4.37 -13.90
CA GLY A 233 6.43 -5.66 -14.25
C GLY A 233 6.92 -6.82 -13.38
N GLU A 234 7.86 -6.60 -12.46
CA GLU A 234 8.46 -7.65 -11.62
C GLU A 234 8.80 -8.93 -12.40
N ILE A 235 9.39 -8.75 -13.55
CA ILE A 235 9.37 -9.70 -14.68
C ILE A 235 9.92 -11.10 -14.37
N ALA A 236 10.78 -11.23 -13.36
CA ALA A 236 11.33 -12.50 -12.91
C ALA A 236 10.46 -13.20 -11.84
N GLY A 237 9.45 -12.52 -11.30
CA GLY A 237 8.56 -13.03 -10.26
C GLY A 237 9.03 -12.72 -8.83
N THR A 238 10.12 -11.98 -8.68
CA THR A 238 10.59 -11.41 -7.41
C THR A 238 11.32 -10.10 -7.65
N ALA A 239 11.24 -9.20 -6.68
CA ALA A 239 12.08 -8.02 -6.57
C ALA A 239 13.45 -8.33 -5.95
N ILE A 240 14.09 -7.36 -5.32
CA ILE A 240 15.11 -7.57 -4.30
C ILE A 240 14.38 -7.62 -2.96
N GLU A 241 14.07 -8.84 -2.53
CA GLU A 241 13.27 -9.16 -1.35
C GLU A 241 14.04 -8.90 -0.07
N VAL A 242 13.46 -8.15 0.85
CA VAL A 242 14.09 -7.79 2.13
C VAL A 242 13.04 -7.66 3.24
N PRO A 243 13.39 -7.93 4.50
CA PRO A 243 12.59 -7.47 5.60
C PRO A 243 12.66 -5.94 5.71
N LEU A 244 11.56 -5.31 6.11
CA LEU A 244 11.51 -3.87 6.34
C LEU A 244 11.15 -3.53 7.78
N ARG A 245 11.72 -2.45 8.29
CA ARG A 245 11.18 -1.68 9.40
C ARG A 245 10.22 -0.64 8.81
N VAL A 246 8.99 -0.63 9.32
CA VAL A 246 7.86 0.11 8.76
C VAL A 246 7.35 1.12 9.78
N ARG A 247 7.15 2.35 9.35
CA ARG A 247 6.49 3.39 10.13
C ARG A 247 5.43 4.08 9.27
N VAL A 248 4.15 3.90 9.64
CA VAL A 248 3.01 4.47 8.91
C VAL A 248 2.06 5.16 9.85
N GLN A 249 1.34 6.17 9.36
CA GLN A 249 0.26 6.84 10.08
C GLN A 249 -1.06 6.52 9.40
N VAL A 250 -2.08 6.14 10.19
CA VAL A 250 -3.42 5.87 9.69
C VAL A 250 -4.34 7.07 9.89
N SER A 251 -5.19 7.32 8.90
CA SER A 251 -6.27 8.32 8.98
C SER A 251 -7.53 7.76 8.34
N LEU A 252 -8.68 8.29 8.70
CA LEU A 252 -9.96 7.81 8.21
C LEU A 252 -10.76 8.94 7.58
N ILE A 253 -11.20 8.74 6.35
CA ILE A 253 -12.08 9.68 5.63
C ILE A 253 -13.48 9.06 5.66
N LYS A 254 -14.33 9.65 6.48
CA LYS A 254 -15.69 9.15 6.71
C LYS A 254 -16.60 9.45 5.53
N HIS A 255 -17.45 8.45 5.19
CA HIS A 255 -18.49 8.56 4.17
C HIS A 255 -17.97 8.93 2.78
N GLN A 256 -16.71 8.64 2.50
CA GLN A 256 -16.11 8.74 1.17
C GLN A 256 -15.72 7.34 0.72
N LYS A 257 -16.48 6.77 -0.18
CA LYS A 257 -16.21 5.45 -0.76
C LYS A 257 -15.33 5.61 -2.00
N ILE A 258 -14.25 4.86 -2.05
CA ILE A 258 -13.47 4.60 -3.26
C ILE A 258 -13.65 3.13 -3.66
N GLU A 259 -13.38 2.78 -4.91
CA GLU A 259 -13.55 1.40 -5.39
C GLU A 259 -12.21 0.65 -5.50
N TRP A 260 -11.11 1.38 -5.76
CA TRP A 260 -9.77 0.83 -5.94
C TRP A 260 -8.75 1.61 -5.13
N PRO A 261 -7.61 1.01 -4.78
CA PRO A 261 -6.53 1.71 -4.10
C PRO A 261 -6.04 2.92 -4.89
N ARG A 262 -5.65 3.95 -4.16
CA ARG A 262 -5.09 5.20 -4.70
C ARG A 262 -3.79 5.53 -4.00
N PHE A 263 -2.86 6.18 -4.70
CA PHE A 263 -1.67 6.75 -4.09
C PHE A 263 -1.67 8.27 -4.31
N GLU A 264 -1.08 8.97 -3.37
CA GLU A 264 -0.91 10.42 -3.46
C GLU A 264 0.38 10.86 -2.80
N ASN A 265 1.09 11.79 -3.44
CA ASN A 265 2.16 12.57 -2.84
C ASN A 265 1.97 14.05 -3.15
N ASP A 266 2.96 14.88 -2.84
CA ASP A 266 2.87 16.34 -3.02
C ASP A 266 2.70 16.73 -4.51
N HIS A 267 3.13 15.89 -5.44
CA HIS A 267 3.21 16.19 -6.88
C HIS A 267 2.22 15.44 -7.75
N THR A 268 1.77 14.26 -7.33
CA THR A 268 1.07 13.31 -8.20
C THR A 268 -0.09 12.64 -7.46
N ILE A 269 -1.18 12.42 -8.17
CA ILE A 269 -2.24 11.48 -7.79
C ILE A 269 -2.18 10.27 -8.73
N MET A 270 -2.43 9.07 -8.17
CA MET A 270 -2.25 7.80 -8.85
C MET A 270 -3.32 6.80 -8.42
N THR A 271 -3.73 5.93 -9.32
CA THR A 271 -4.77 4.93 -9.06
C THR A 271 -4.34 3.56 -9.56
N VAL A 272 -4.77 2.55 -8.85
CA VAL A 272 -4.43 1.16 -9.10
C VAL A 272 -5.56 0.46 -9.84
N GLY A 273 -5.22 -0.36 -10.83
CA GLY A 273 -6.10 -1.37 -11.39
C GLY A 273 -5.40 -2.73 -11.31
N ALA A 274 -6.04 -3.69 -10.67
CA ALA A 274 -5.50 -5.05 -10.53
C ALA A 274 -6.45 -6.07 -11.14
N TYR A 275 -6.15 -6.58 -12.33
CA TYR A 275 -7.03 -7.49 -13.06
C TYR A 275 -6.29 -8.24 -14.20
N ARG A 276 -6.94 -9.26 -14.75
CA ARG A 276 -6.57 -9.90 -16.02
C ARG A 276 -7.76 -9.85 -16.97
N PRO A 277 -7.54 -9.54 -18.26
CA PRO A 277 -6.24 -9.24 -18.90
C PRO A 277 -5.71 -7.84 -18.56
N LEU A 278 -4.46 -7.54 -18.96
CA LEU A 278 -3.73 -6.31 -18.63
C LEU A 278 -4.46 -5.02 -19.07
N GLU A 279 -5.12 -5.04 -20.23
CA GLU A 279 -5.90 -3.91 -20.72
C GLU A 279 -7.10 -3.58 -19.83
N ASP A 280 -7.69 -4.55 -19.12
CA ASP A 280 -8.76 -4.29 -18.16
C ASP A 280 -8.22 -3.72 -16.86
N ALA A 281 -7.06 -4.16 -16.38
CA ALA A 281 -6.35 -3.50 -15.29
C ALA A 281 -6.09 -2.02 -15.60
N THR A 282 -5.63 -1.74 -16.84
CA THR A 282 -5.41 -0.36 -17.32
C THR A 282 -6.69 0.47 -17.34
N ARG A 283 -7.81 -0.10 -17.83
CA ARG A 283 -9.12 0.56 -17.86
C ARG A 283 -9.62 0.88 -16.45
N ILE A 284 -9.47 -0.04 -15.51
CA ILE A 284 -9.82 0.16 -14.10
C ILE A 284 -9.03 1.33 -13.54
N ALA A 285 -7.71 1.33 -13.68
CA ALA A 285 -6.85 2.38 -13.17
C ALA A 285 -7.25 3.78 -13.70
N PHE A 286 -7.39 3.94 -15.02
CA PHE A 286 -7.81 5.22 -15.60
C PHE A 286 -9.24 5.62 -15.23
N THR A 287 -10.17 4.67 -15.13
CA THR A 287 -11.55 4.96 -14.70
C THR A 287 -11.57 5.54 -13.29
N GLU A 288 -10.81 4.94 -12.39
CA GLU A 288 -10.69 5.42 -11.01
C GLU A 288 -10.03 6.81 -10.95
N LEU A 289 -9.03 7.06 -11.79
CA LEU A 289 -8.36 8.37 -11.89
C LEU A 289 -9.30 9.46 -12.44
N VAL A 290 -10.11 9.17 -13.45
CA VAL A 290 -11.15 10.08 -13.96
C VAL A 290 -12.15 10.41 -12.86
N LYS A 291 -12.64 9.41 -12.11
CA LYS A 291 -13.56 9.61 -10.98
C LYS A 291 -12.94 10.52 -9.93
N TRP A 292 -11.70 10.27 -9.54
CA TRP A 292 -11.02 11.08 -8.54
C TRP A 292 -10.85 12.53 -8.97
N ILE A 293 -10.42 12.76 -10.21
CA ILE A 293 -10.30 14.14 -10.76
C ILE A 293 -11.66 14.83 -10.78
N HIS A 294 -12.71 14.11 -11.19
CA HIS A 294 -14.06 14.66 -11.22
C HIS A 294 -14.54 15.07 -9.80
N GLU A 295 -14.37 14.19 -8.84
CA GLU A 295 -14.90 14.35 -7.47
C GLU A 295 -14.15 15.41 -6.66
N ASP A 296 -12.82 15.46 -6.78
CA ASP A 296 -11.97 16.27 -5.92
C ASP A 296 -11.45 17.55 -6.58
N TYR A 297 -11.37 17.57 -7.91
CA TYR A 297 -10.82 18.71 -8.66
C TYR A 297 -11.86 19.44 -9.52
N GLY A 298 -13.11 18.96 -9.54
CA GLY A 298 -14.24 19.64 -10.14
C GLY A 298 -14.27 19.66 -11.69
N LEU A 299 -13.42 18.90 -12.37
CA LEU A 299 -13.53 18.70 -13.81
C LEU A 299 -14.72 17.80 -14.13
N SER A 300 -15.37 17.99 -15.29
CA SER A 300 -16.30 16.99 -15.77
C SER A 300 -15.56 15.67 -16.06
N ALA A 301 -16.24 14.54 -15.98
CA ALA A 301 -15.62 13.23 -16.27
C ALA A 301 -15.04 13.19 -17.71
N LEU A 302 -15.70 13.85 -18.68
CA LEU A 302 -15.21 13.89 -20.06
C LEU A 302 -13.98 14.80 -20.20
N ASP A 303 -13.95 15.94 -19.52
CA ASP A 303 -12.77 16.83 -19.51
C ASP A 303 -11.59 16.17 -18.81
N ALA A 304 -11.83 15.45 -17.68
CA ALA A 304 -10.81 14.67 -17.00
C ALA A 304 -10.25 13.56 -17.90
N TYR A 305 -11.12 12.84 -18.60
CA TYR A 305 -10.74 11.78 -19.54
C TYR A 305 -9.90 12.32 -20.70
N GLU A 306 -10.33 13.45 -21.33
CA GLU A 306 -9.56 14.09 -22.40
C GLU A 306 -8.21 14.61 -21.90
N LEU A 307 -8.18 15.26 -20.72
CA LEU A 307 -6.93 15.73 -20.12
C LEU A 307 -5.94 14.57 -19.88
N LEU A 308 -6.42 13.45 -19.36
CA LEU A 308 -5.59 12.27 -19.12
C LEU A 308 -5.05 11.65 -20.40
N SER A 309 -5.74 11.80 -21.53
CA SER A 309 -5.23 11.39 -22.85
C SER A 309 -3.97 12.17 -23.26
N GLN A 310 -3.79 13.39 -22.75
CA GLN A 310 -2.68 14.27 -23.12
C GLN A 310 -1.52 14.19 -22.13
N VAL A 311 -1.82 14.09 -20.81
CA VAL A 311 -0.80 14.23 -19.76
C VAL A 311 -0.76 13.05 -18.79
N GLY A 312 -1.71 12.11 -18.88
CA GLY A 312 -1.74 10.90 -18.06
C GLY A 312 -0.51 10.02 -18.29
N ARG A 313 -0.11 9.33 -17.26
CA ARG A 313 0.96 8.31 -17.30
C ARG A 313 0.40 6.99 -16.83
N VAL A 314 1.02 5.92 -17.28
CA VAL A 314 0.69 4.57 -16.84
C VAL A 314 1.97 3.73 -16.86
N HIS A 315 2.13 2.89 -15.84
CA HIS A 315 3.17 1.86 -15.86
C HIS A 315 2.61 0.51 -15.37
N LEU A 316 3.30 -0.54 -15.74
CA LEU A 316 3.02 -1.90 -15.31
C LEU A 316 3.77 -2.14 -14.00
N SER A 317 3.07 -2.25 -12.90
CA SER A 317 3.67 -2.49 -11.59
C SER A 317 4.21 -3.92 -11.50
N GLU A 318 3.34 -4.91 -11.70
CA GLU A 318 3.71 -6.31 -11.79
C GLU A 318 2.84 -7.04 -12.85
N MET A 319 3.34 -8.17 -13.39
CA MET A 319 2.60 -9.03 -14.32
C MET A 319 2.86 -10.53 -14.08
N VAL A 320 3.06 -10.88 -12.83
CA VAL A 320 3.45 -12.23 -12.42
C VAL A 320 2.41 -12.90 -11.53
N ASP A 321 1.66 -12.11 -10.81
CA ASP A 321 0.63 -12.52 -9.86
C ASP A 321 -0.71 -12.95 -10.51
N PRO A 322 -1.67 -13.47 -9.73
CA PRO A 322 -2.98 -13.87 -10.25
C PRO A 322 -3.73 -12.78 -10.99
N ASN A 323 -3.64 -11.51 -10.56
CA ASN A 323 -4.03 -10.33 -11.31
C ASN A 323 -2.78 -9.51 -11.65
N TYR A 324 -2.79 -8.80 -12.77
CA TYR A 324 -1.73 -7.87 -13.16
C TYR A 324 -2.03 -6.49 -12.60
N VAL A 325 -1.02 -5.78 -12.10
CA VAL A 325 -1.20 -4.47 -11.50
C VAL A 325 -0.69 -3.37 -12.40
N VAL A 326 -1.55 -2.40 -12.65
CA VAL A 326 -1.27 -1.19 -13.42
C VAL A 326 -1.50 0.03 -12.52
N VAL A 327 -0.60 1.00 -12.60
CA VAL A 327 -0.76 2.30 -11.93
C VAL A 327 -0.92 3.39 -12.98
N ALA A 328 -2.07 4.07 -12.99
CA ALA A 328 -2.31 5.27 -13.77
C ALA A 328 -2.09 6.51 -12.92
N SER A 329 -1.52 7.57 -13.48
CA SER A 329 -1.12 8.75 -12.71
C SER A 329 -1.26 10.05 -13.51
N VAL A 330 -1.34 11.18 -12.78
CA VAL A 330 -1.27 12.53 -13.33
C VAL A 330 -0.60 13.48 -12.34
N GLU A 331 0.28 14.35 -12.83
CA GLU A 331 0.89 15.37 -11.99
C GLU A 331 -0.14 16.47 -11.65
N LYS A 332 -0.21 16.86 -10.38
CA LYS A 332 -1.14 17.87 -9.84
C LYS A 332 -1.02 19.24 -10.52
N LYS A 333 0.15 19.55 -11.10
CA LYS A 333 0.36 20.80 -11.84
C LYS A 333 -0.54 20.95 -13.07
N PHE A 334 -1.11 19.85 -13.57
CA PHE A 334 -2.04 19.85 -14.70
C PHE A 334 -3.51 19.93 -14.26
N LEU A 335 -3.77 19.87 -12.96
CA LEU A 335 -5.11 19.87 -12.39
C LEU A 335 -5.47 21.25 -11.83
N PRO A 336 -6.76 21.63 -11.81
CA PRO A 336 -7.19 22.82 -11.07
C PRO A 336 -6.92 22.63 -9.56
N PRO A 337 -7.03 23.70 -8.75
CA PRO A 337 -6.97 23.55 -7.30
C PRO A 337 -8.01 22.54 -6.79
N ARG A 338 -7.63 21.73 -5.81
CA ARG A 338 -8.54 20.76 -5.18
C ARG A 338 -9.72 21.48 -4.54
N THR A 339 -10.92 20.97 -4.73
CA THR A 339 -12.18 21.59 -4.26
C THR A 339 -12.70 20.95 -2.97
N LYS A 340 -12.16 19.79 -2.60
CA LYS A 340 -12.52 19.07 -1.35
C LYS A 340 -11.30 18.81 -0.48
#